data_6a8ec36321622d8e3233db2ee0485e7b
#
_entry.id   6a8ec36321622d8e3233db2ee0485e7b
#
_cell.length_a   1.000
_cell.length_b   1.000
_cell.length_c   1.000
_cell.angle_alpha   90.00
_cell.angle_beta   90.00
_cell.angle_gamma   90.00
#
_symmetry.space_group_name_H-M   'P 1'
#
loop_
_entity.id
_entity.type
_entity.pdbx_description
1 polymer ?
#
loop_
_entity_poly.entity_id
_entity_poly.type
_entity_poly.pdbx_seq_one_letter_code
_entity_poly.pdbx_strand_id
1 'polypeptide(L)'
;MIKNDRQYEITRMWAEKFERGRLSLRANEEKKKKDPDGWQMIQDSYECQRNTLLAEMAEYEALVKHEPSEPVALTIDQFNQLSDLLIKGRIGLKISQKELAELAGLTEEQIQLYEDKNYADASFLDFMTVSTILGIKLKEGVYVAEIDDYCKQCLGAIREGEASEKEEKPIAV
;
A
#
# COMPACT_ATOMS: atom_id res chain seq x y z
N MET A 1 -0.14 2.18 5.61
CA MET A 1 1.09 1.55 6.15
C MET A 1 1.98 2.56 6.84
N ILE A 2 2.54 2.23 8.00
CA ILE A 2 3.46 3.05 8.79
C ILE A 2 4.90 2.72 8.41
N LYS A 3 5.71 3.75 8.12
CA LYS A 3 7.08 3.62 7.60
C LYS A 3 8.18 4.05 8.61
N ASN A 4 7.80 4.80 9.65
CA ASN A 4 8.71 5.32 10.66
C ASN A 4 7.96 5.70 11.96
N ASP A 5 8.73 5.97 13.03
CA ASP A 5 8.19 6.31 14.35
C ASP A 5 7.32 7.56 14.34
N ARG A 6 7.65 8.57 13.51
CA ARG A 6 6.85 9.78 13.39
C ARG A 6 5.44 9.48 12.86
N GLN A 7 5.34 8.65 11.81
CA GLN A 7 4.06 8.22 11.27
C GLN A 7 3.29 7.36 12.29
N TYR A 8 3.99 6.50 13.04
CA TYR A 8 3.39 5.72 14.11
C TYR A 8 2.74 6.62 15.16
N GLU A 9 3.43 7.64 15.65
CA GLU A 9 2.86 8.58 16.63
C GLU A 9 1.65 9.35 16.09
N ILE A 10 1.70 9.78 14.83
CA ILE A 10 0.56 10.43 14.17
C ILE A 10 -0.63 9.47 14.06
N THR A 11 -0.39 8.23 13.65
CA THR A 11 -1.43 7.19 13.53
C THR A 11 -2.06 6.90 14.89
N ARG A 12 -1.26 6.80 15.95
CA ARG A 12 -1.73 6.63 17.33
C ARG A 12 -2.64 7.78 17.76
N MET A 13 -2.23 9.02 17.52
CA MET A 13 -3.05 10.19 17.83
C MET A 13 -4.42 10.15 17.11
N TRP A 14 -4.46 9.72 15.86
CA TRP A 14 -5.69 9.58 15.09
C TRP A 14 -6.57 8.45 15.63
N ALA A 15 -5.99 7.29 15.96
CA ALA A 15 -6.73 6.18 16.56
C ALA A 15 -7.40 6.60 17.89
N GLU A 16 -6.68 7.32 18.74
CA GLU A 16 -7.22 7.90 19.98
C GLU A 16 -8.33 8.94 19.72
N LYS A 17 -8.19 9.75 18.67
CA LYS A 17 -9.20 10.74 18.28
C LYS A 17 -10.49 10.07 17.82
N PHE A 18 -10.39 9.02 16.99
CA PHE A 18 -11.57 8.23 16.59
C PHE A 18 -12.23 7.53 17.77
N GLU A 19 -11.44 6.98 18.71
CA GLU A 19 -12.00 6.38 19.92
C GLU A 19 -12.74 7.42 20.78
N ARG A 20 -12.18 8.60 20.99
CA ARG A 20 -12.87 9.68 21.73
C ARG A 20 -14.15 10.12 21.03
N GLY A 21 -14.13 10.27 19.69
CA GLY A 21 -15.31 10.58 18.89
C GLY A 21 -16.41 9.53 19.03
N ARG A 22 -16.03 8.24 18.96
CA ARG A 22 -16.92 7.10 19.14
C ARG A 22 -17.58 7.10 20.53
N LEU A 23 -16.79 7.29 21.58
CA LEU A 23 -17.29 7.34 22.96
C LEU A 23 -18.23 8.53 23.18
N SER A 24 -17.86 9.70 22.67
CA SER A 24 -18.70 10.91 22.76
C SER A 24 -20.03 10.72 22.03
N LEU A 25 -20.01 10.14 20.83
CA LEU A 25 -21.24 9.85 20.08
C LEU A 25 -22.10 8.78 20.80
N ARG A 26 -21.46 7.77 21.39
CA ARG A 26 -22.15 6.72 22.16
C ARG A 26 -22.88 7.26 23.37
N ALA A 27 -22.33 8.30 24.01
CA ALA A 27 -22.95 8.98 25.14
C ALA A 27 -24.09 9.94 24.75
N ASN A 28 -24.25 10.24 23.45
CA ASN A 28 -25.26 11.16 22.95
C ASN A 28 -26.59 10.46 22.68
N GLU A 29 -27.36 10.21 23.73
CA GLU A 29 -28.67 9.54 23.65
C GLU A 29 -29.71 10.35 22.88
N GLU A 30 -29.61 11.69 22.86
CA GLU A 30 -30.51 12.55 22.12
C GLU A 30 -30.36 12.33 20.61
N LYS A 31 -29.11 12.35 20.10
CA LYS A 31 -28.82 12.08 18.70
C LYS A 31 -29.27 10.68 18.30
N LYS A 32 -29.02 9.69 19.16
CA LYS A 32 -29.43 8.30 18.93
C LYS A 32 -30.94 8.16 18.80
N LYS A 33 -31.72 8.90 19.61
CA LYS A 33 -33.20 8.89 19.54
C LYS A 33 -33.74 9.63 18.33
N LYS A 34 -33.09 10.75 17.92
CA LYS A 34 -33.53 11.59 16.82
C LYS A 34 -33.24 10.98 15.45
N ASP A 35 -32.09 10.33 15.31
CA ASP A 35 -31.61 9.73 14.08
C ASP A 35 -30.79 8.45 14.39
N PRO A 36 -31.46 7.32 14.65
CA PRO A 36 -30.77 6.08 15.02
C PRO A 36 -29.87 5.54 13.92
N ASP A 37 -30.31 5.60 12.65
CA ASP A 37 -29.57 5.06 11.52
C ASP A 37 -28.31 5.88 11.24
N GLY A 38 -28.42 7.20 11.21
CA GLY A 38 -27.26 8.09 11.08
C GLY A 38 -26.30 7.99 12.26
N TRP A 39 -26.83 7.79 13.48
CA TRP A 39 -26.02 7.52 14.67
C TRP A 39 -25.21 6.23 14.51
N GLN A 40 -25.86 5.13 14.08
CA GLN A 40 -25.18 3.84 13.86
C GLN A 40 -24.12 3.94 12.76
N MET A 41 -24.45 4.55 11.63
CA MET A 41 -23.50 4.74 10.53
C MET A 41 -22.23 5.47 10.97
N ILE A 42 -22.35 6.52 11.80
CA ILE A 42 -21.18 7.24 12.31
C ILE A 42 -20.40 6.40 13.32
N GLN A 43 -21.07 5.61 14.18
CA GLN A 43 -20.41 4.67 15.09
C GLN A 43 -19.57 3.65 14.31
N ASP A 44 -20.16 3.02 13.31
CA ASP A 44 -19.50 2.02 12.47
C ASP A 44 -18.31 2.63 11.71
N SER A 45 -18.46 3.87 11.22
CA SER A 45 -17.38 4.59 10.57
C SER A 45 -16.21 4.86 11.51
N TYR A 46 -16.45 5.35 12.73
CA TYR A 46 -15.40 5.56 13.71
C TYR A 46 -14.70 4.26 14.11
N GLU A 47 -15.46 3.19 14.29
CA GLU A 47 -14.92 1.88 14.65
C GLU A 47 -14.08 1.31 13.51
N CYS A 48 -14.54 1.37 12.28
CA CYS A 48 -13.81 0.93 11.09
C CYS A 48 -12.47 1.69 10.95
N GLN A 49 -12.50 3.02 11.00
CA GLN A 49 -11.30 3.86 10.91
C GLN A 49 -10.30 3.54 12.01
N ARG A 50 -10.77 3.46 13.26
CA ARG A 50 -9.93 3.11 14.40
C ARG A 50 -9.27 1.74 14.24
N ASN A 51 -10.05 0.73 13.86
CA ASN A 51 -9.55 -0.64 13.72
C ASN A 51 -8.51 -0.75 12.61
N THR A 52 -8.69 -0.03 11.50
CA THR A 52 -7.69 0.05 10.43
C THR A 52 -6.37 0.63 10.95
N LEU A 53 -6.42 1.76 11.68
CA LEU A 53 -5.22 2.37 12.24
C LEU A 53 -4.53 1.47 13.27
N LEU A 54 -5.30 0.77 14.11
CA LEU A 54 -4.73 -0.17 15.09
C LEU A 54 -4.07 -1.38 14.41
N ALA A 55 -4.62 -1.86 13.31
CA ALA A 55 -4.01 -2.95 12.53
C ALA A 55 -2.67 -2.51 11.91
N GLU A 56 -2.61 -1.28 11.34
CA GLU A 56 -1.35 -0.73 10.84
C GLU A 56 -0.31 -0.55 11.94
N MET A 57 -0.72 -0.08 13.12
CA MET A 57 0.18 0.06 14.28
C MET A 57 0.72 -1.29 14.74
N ALA A 58 -0.14 -2.31 14.84
CA ALA A 58 0.25 -3.65 15.25
C ALA A 58 1.26 -4.29 14.25
N GLU A 59 1.04 -4.08 12.94
CA GLU A 59 1.98 -4.53 11.91
C GLU A 59 3.35 -3.85 12.06
N TYR A 60 3.36 -2.52 12.21
CA TYR A 60 4.61 -1.78 12.41
C TYR A 60 5.35 -2.23 13.68
N GLU A 61 4.65 -2.39 14.80
CA GLU A 61 5.23 -2.89 16.05
C GLU A 61 5.83 -4.30 15.90
N ALA A 62 5.17 -5.17 15.15
CA ALA A 62 5.69 -6.51 14.88
C ALA A 62 7.01 -6.44 14.10
N LEU A 63 7.09 -5.58 13.07
CA LEU A 63 8.31 -5.36 12.32
C LEU A 63 9.43 -4.75 13.19
N VAL A 64 9.08 -3.79 14.04
CA VAL A 64 10.06 -3.16 14.96
C VAL A 64 10.53 -4.14 16.05
N LYS A 65 9.74 -5.10 16.46
CA LYS A 65 10.13 -6.14 17.44
C LYS A 65 10.80 -7.35 16.81
N HIS A 66 10.82 -7.45 15.49
CA HIS A 66 11.39 -8.59 14.78
C HIS A 66 12.90 -8.72 15.02
N GLU A 67 13.41 -9.94 15.18
CA GLU A 67 14.83 -10.21 15.34
C GLU A 67 15.53 -10.23 13.97
N PRO A 68 16.56 -9.39 13.74
CA PRO A 68 17.17 -9.24 12.41
C PRO A 68 17.86 -10.52 11.90
N SER A 69 18.19 -11.45 12.80
CA SER A 69 18.79 -12.76 12.46
C SER A 69 17.81 -13.74 11.83
N GLU A 70 16.52 -13.48 11.92
CA GLU A 70 15.47 -14.32 11.37
C GLU A 70 14.92 -13.75 10.05
N PRO A 71 14.45 -14.58 9.12
CA PRO A 71 13.79 -14.11 7.92
C PRO A 71 12.45 -13.42 8.23
N VAL A 72 12.24 -12.23 7.70
CA VAL A 72 10.96 -11.52 7.81
C VAL A 72 9.94 -12.17 6.87
N ALA A 73 8.84 -12.70 7.40
CA ALA A 73 7.74 -13.19 6.58
C ALA A 73 6.83 -12.02 6.19
N LEU A 74 6.77 -11.73 4.90
CA LEU A 74 5.98 -10.63 4.34
C LEU A 74 4.94 -11.19 3.37
N THR A 75 3.73 -10.66 3.43
CA THR A 75 2.64 -11.01 2.52
C THR A 75 2.09 -9.77 1.84
N ILE A 76 1.65 -9.92 0.60
CA ILE A 76 0.89 -8.93 -0.15
C ILE A 76 -0.31 -9.61 -0.79
N ASP A 77 -1.43 -8.89 -0.86
CA ASP A 77 -2.65 -9.38 -1.49
C ASP A 77 -2.74 -8.96 -2.96
N GLN A 78 -2.06 -7.87 -3.31
CA GLN A 78 -2.11 -7.28 -4.64
C GLN A 78 -0.72 -6.88 -5.12
N PHE A 79 -0.53 -6.95 -6.43
CA PHE A 79 0.76 -6.65 -7.07
C PHE A 79 1.21 -5.18 -6.88
N ASN A 80 0.27 -4.25 -6.75
CA ASN A 80 0.56 -2.84 -6.46
C ASN A 80 1.15 -2.59 -5.06
N GLN A 81 1.16 -3.61 -4.18
CA GLN A 81 1.77 -3.57 -2.84
C GLN A 81 3.22 -4.06 -2.83
N LEU A 82 3.85 -4.29 -3.99
CA LEU A 82 5.26 -4.75 -4.06
C LEU A 82 6.23 -3.81 -3.33
N SER A 83 5.99 -2.51 -3.36
CA SER A 83 6.78 -1.52 -2.62
C SER A 83 6.73 -1.72 -1.10
N ASP A 84 5.60 -2.21 -0.59
CA ASP A 84 5.43 -2.47 0.84
C ASP A 84 6.41 -3.56 1.32
N LEU A 85 6.73 -4.55 0.45
CA LEU A 85 7.71 -5.58 0.77
C LEU A 85 9.10 -4.99 1.01
N LEU A 86 9.51 -3.98 0.23
CA LEU A 86 10.81 -3.35 0.39
C LEU A 86 10.86 -2.56 1.70
N ILE A 87 9.85 -1.75 1.97
CA ILE A 87 9.80 -0.91 3.17
C ILE A 87 9.69 -1.77 4.44
N LYS A 88 8.77 -2.74 4.45
CA LYS A 88 8.59 -3.66 5.57
C LYS A 88 9.82 -4.56 5.78
N GLY A 89 10.43 -5.04 4.70
CA GLY A 89 11.66 -5.82 4.73
C GLY A 89 12.80 -5.05 5.38
N ARG A 90 13.02 -3.80 4.96
CA ARG A 90 14.02 -2.92 5.56
C ARG A 90 13.78 -2.71 7.06
N ILE A 91 12.53 -2.38 7.45
CA ILE A 91 12.18 -2.14 8.86
C ILE A 91 12.40 -3.42 9.69
N GLY A 92 11.91 -4.56 9.22
CA GLY A 92 12.04 -5.84 9.92
C GLY A 92 13.50 -6.31 10.05
N LEU A 93 14.33 -6.06 9.03
CA LEU A 93 15.76 -6.36 9.05
C LEU A 93 16.60 -5.31 9.81
N LYS A 94 15.98 -4.26 10.37
CA LYS A 94 16.63 -3.18 11.11
C LYS A 94 17.67 -2.39 10.29
N ILE A 95 17.51 -2.33 8.98
CA ILE A 95 18.37 -1.56 8.09
C ILE A 95 17.84 -0.12 8.05
N SER A 96 18.70 0.86 8.36
CA SER A 96 18.36 2.28 8.21
C SER A 96 18.29 2.68 6.73
N GLN A 97 17.60 3.78 6.42
CA GLN A 97 17.56 4.33 5.05
C GLN A 97 18.97 4.67 4.55
N LYS A 98 19.84 5.17 5.44
CA LYS A 98 21.24 5.47 5.13
C LYS A 98 22.04 4.22 4.77
N GLU A 99 21.94 3.15 5.57
CA GLU A 99 22.64 1.88 5.29
C GLU A 99 22.13 1.26 3.98
N LEU A 100 20.81 1.29 3.75
CA LEU A 100 20.24 0.79 2.48
C LEU A 100 20.76 1.61 1.29
N ALA A 101 20.85 2.93 1.43
CA ALA A 101 21.38 3.81 0.39
C ALA A 101 22.83 3.49 0.05
N GLU A 102 23.67 3.32 1.06
CA GLU A 102 25.10 2.96 0.88
C GLU A 102 25.24 1.60 0.16
N LEU A 103 24.44 0.60 0.55
CA LEU A 103 24.42 -0.71 -0.10
C LEU A 103 23.90 -0.66 -1.56
N ALA A 104 22.95 0.23 -1.84
CA ALA A 104 22.33 0.35 -3.17
C ALA A 104 23.12 1.29 -4.12
N GLY A 105 24.13 2.00 -3.63
CA GLY A 105 24.82 3.03 -4.40
C GLY A 105 23.95 4.26 -4.69
N LEU A 106 22.98 4.52 -3.80
CA LEU A 106 22.05 5.64 -3.85
C LEU A 106 22.33 6.63 -2.71
N THR A 107 21.67 7.79 -2.71
CA THR A 107 21.71 8.70 -1.56
C THR A 107 20.60 8.40 -0.57
N GLU A 108 20.79 8.81 0.69
CA GLU A 108 19.77 8.64 1.73
C GLU A 108 18.47 9.39 1.35
N GLU A 109 18.61 10.58 0.76
CA GLU A 109 17.47 11.37 0.28
C GLU A 109 16.68 10.67 -0.83
N GLN A 110 17.39 9.92 -1.71
CA GLN A 110 16.71 9.13 -2.76
C GLN A 110 15.92 7.98 -2.15
N ILE A 111 16.49 7.22 -1.21
CA ILE A 111 15.76 6.16 -0.51
C ILE A 111 14.57 6.72 0.26
N GLN A 112 14.76 7.84 0.97
CA GLN A 112 13.67 8.52 1.67
C GLN A 112 12.55 8.92 0.71
N LEU A 113 12.88 9.54 -0.42
CA LEU A 113 11.91 9.94 -1.43
C LEU A 113 11.16 8.73 -2.02
N TYR A 114 11.89 7.64 -2.32
CA TYR A 114 11.28 6.42 -2.84
C TYR A 114 10.31 5.81 -1.82
N GLU A 115 10.70 5.70 -0.57
CA GLU A 115 9.82 5.18 0.47
C GLU A 115 8.60 6.09 0.71
N ASP A 116 8.78 7.42 0.75
CA ASP A 116 7.68 8.37 0.94
C ASP A 116 6.61 8.22 -0.16
N LYS A 117 7.04 7.96 -1.40
CA LYS A 117 6.17 7.78 -2.56
C LYS A 117 5.86 6.32 -2.88
N ASN A 118 6.10 5.38 -1.97
CA ASN A 118 5.92 3.93 -2.19
C ASN A 118 6.64 3.45 -3.48
N TYR A 119 7.85 3.93 -3.71
CA TYR A 119 8.66 3.61 -4.90
C TYR A 119 8.01 3.94 -6.25
N ALA A 120 6.96 4.78 -6.29
CA ALA A 120 6.27 5.10 -7.54
C ALA A 120 7.17 5.82 -8.56
N ASP A 121 8.14 6.61 -8.08
CA ASP A 121 9.09 7.35 -8.91
C ASP A 121 10.46 6.64 -9.03
N ALA A 122 10.63 5.47 -8.43
CA ALA A 122 11.87 4.72 -8.52
C ALA A 122 12.01 4.09 -9.91
N SER A 123 13.23 4.04 -10.43
CA SER A 123 13.49 3.23 -11.61
C SER A 123 13.29 1.75 -11.28
N PHE A 124 12.90 0.96 -12.28
CA PHE A 124 12.80 -0.49 -12.10
C PHE A 124 14.13 -1.11 -11.65
N LEU A 125 15.25 -0.55 -12.11
CA LEU A 125 16.58 -1.02 -11.73
C LEU A 125 16.84 -0.76 -10.24
N ASP A 126 16.53 0.43 -9.72
CA ASP A 126 16.70 0.75 -8.31
C ASP A 126 15.79 -0.13 -7.43
N PHE A 127 14.54 -0.33 -7.86
CA PHE A 127 13.61 -1.25 -7.21
C PHE A 127 14.19 -2.67 -7.10
N MET A 128 14.71 -3.21 -8.19
CA MET A 128 15.33 -4.55 -8.22
C MET A 128 16.62 -4.60 -7.39
N THR A 129 17.42 -3.54 -7.40
CA THR A 129 18.64 -3.42 -6.58
C THR A 129 18.30 -3.50 -5.11
N VAL A 130 17.35 -2.67 -4.65
CA VAL A 130 16.87 -2.67 -3.25
C VAL A 130 16.27 -4.03 -2.89
N SER A 131 15.44 -4.62 -3.75
CA SER A 131 14.86 -5.95 -3.54
C SER A 131 15.93 -7.03 -3.34
N THR A 132 16.99 -6.97 -4.13
CA THR A 132 18.10 -7.91 -4.05
C THR A 132 18.91 -7.74 -2.76
N ILE A 133 19.20 -6.50 -2.37
CA ILE A 133 19.92 -6.18 -1.12
C ILE A 133 19.14 -6.67 0.10
N LEU A 134 17.82 -6.45 0.12
CA LEU A 134 16.95 -6.92 1.19
C LEU A 134 16.67 -8.44 1.13
N GLY A 135 17.18 -9.14 0.12
CA GLY A 135 17.01 -10.58 -0.04
C GLY A 135 15.56 -11.01 -0.22
N ILE A 136 14.72 -10.14 -0.82
CA ILE A 136 13.30 -10.46 -1.05
C ILE A 136 13.19 -11.64 -2.02
N LYS A 137 12.52 -12.71 -1.58
CA LYS A 137 12.35 -13.93 -2.37
C LYS A 137 10.89 -14.35 -2.36
N LEU A 138 10.36 -14.59 -3.55
CA LEU A 138 9.06 -15.25 -3.68
C LEU A 138 9.24 -16.74 -3.39
N LYS A 139 8.54 -17.27 -2.39
CA LYS A 139 8.58 -18.70 -2.05
C LYS A 139 7.59 -19.50 -2.89
N GLU A 140 6.36 -19.00 -3.00
CA GLU A 140 5.28 -19.58 -3.80
C GLU A 140 4.42 -18.47 -4.36
N GLY A 141 3.93 -18.60 -5.59
CA GLY A 141 3.04 -17.63 -6.18
C GLY A 141 2.46 -18.11 -7.49
N VAL A 142 1.15 -17.93 -7.67
CA VAL A 142 0.45 -18.09 -8.93
C VAL A 142 -0.05 -16.71 -9.32
N TYR A 143 0.38 -16.24 -10.48
CA TYR A 143 -0.08 -14.97 -11.03
C TYR A 143 -1.08 -15.24 -12.14
N VAL A 144 -2.22 -14.57 -12.08
CA VAL A 144 -3.25 -14.64 -13.11
C VAL A 144 -3.34 -13.27 -13.78
N ALA A 145 -3.31 -13.27 -15.10
CA ALA A 145 -3.56 -12.08 -15.91
C ALA A 145 -4.99 -12.15 -16.44
N GLU A 146 -5.85 -11.29 -15.95
CA GLU A 146 -7.23 -11.16 -16.39
C GLU A 146 -7.56 -9.69 -16.61
N ILE A 147 -8.08 -9.40 -17.79
CA ILE A 147 -8.48 -8.04 -18.16
C ILE A 147 -9.93 -7.83 -17.71
N ASP A 148 -10.22 -6.71 -17.06
CA ASP A 148 -11.57 -6.33 -16.68
C ASP A 148 -12.47 -6.08 -17.90
N ASP A 149 -13.77 -6.03 -17.68
CA ASP A 149 -14.76 -5.93 -18.78
C ASP A 149 -14.68 -4.57 -19.49
N TYR A 150 -14.29 -3.50 -18.80
CA TYR A 150 -14.07 -2.20 -19.41
C TYR A 150 -12.89 -2.24 -20.37
N CYS A 151 -11.77 -2.80 -19.94
CA CYS A 151 -10.60 -2.98 -20.80
C CYS A 151 -10.88 -3.91 -21.99
N LYS A 152 -11.70 -4.96 -21.82
CA LYS A 152 -12.14 -5.83 -22.92
C LYS A 152 -12.94 -5.05 -23.97
N GLN A 153 -13.87 -4.18 -23.54
CA GLN A 153 -14.65 -3.33 -24.44
C GLN A 153 -13.75 -2.33 -25.18
N CYS A 154 -12.83 -1.67 -24.49
CA CYS A 154 -11.85 -0.75 -25.10
C CYS A 154 -10.99 -1.48 -26.16
N LEU A 155 -10.51 -2.69 -25.85
CA LEU A 155 -9.75 -3.50 -26.78
C LEU A 155 -10.57 -3.90 -28.03
N GLY A 156 -11.85 -4.20 -27.84
CA GLY A 156 -12.78 -4.46 -28.96
C GLY A 156 -12.85 -3.26 -29.91
N ALA A 157 -13.12 -2.07 -29.37
CA ALA A 157 -13.20 -0.84 -30.15
C ALA A 157 -11.88 -0.50 -30.88
N ILE A 158 -10.73 -0.69 -30.24
CA ILE A 158 -9.42 -0.46 -30.87
C ILE A 158 -9.23 -1.43 -32.07
N ARG A 159 -9.54 -2.70 -31.91
CA ARG A 159 -9.39 -3.70 -32.97
C ARG A 159 -10.35 -3.48 -34.14
N GLU A 160 -11.56 -3.03 -33.88
CA GLU A 160 -12.53 -2.67 -34.91
C GLU A 160 -12.10 -1.42 -35.68
N GLY A 161 -11.53 -0.40 -34.97
CA GLY A 161 -10.95 0.79 -35.60
C GLY A 161 -9.75 0.48 -36.50
N GLU A 162 -8.86 -0.39 -36.05
CA GLU A 162 -7.70 -0.83 -36.86
C GLU A 162 -8.13 -1.70 -38.06
N ALA A 163 -9.23 -2.45 -37.96
CA ALA A 163 -9.78 -3.22 -39.07
C ALA A 163 -10.34 -2.28 -40.15
N SER A 164 -11.04 -1.21 -39.76
CA SER A 164 -11.58 -0.20 -40.66
C SER A 164 -10.49 0.56 -41.40
N GLU A 165 -9.39 0.92 -40.73
CA GLU A 165 -8.25 1.60 -41.38
C GLU A 165 -7.48 0.72 -42.37
N LYS A 166 -7.49 -0.60 -42.19
CA LYS A 166 -6.86 -1.54 -43.13
C LYS A 166 -7.71 -1.80 -44.37
N GLU A 167 -9.02 -1.67 -44.28
CA GLU A 167 -9.94 -1.80 -45.41
C GLU A 167 -10.01 -0.54 -46.28
N GLU A 168 -9.68 0.64 -45.75
CA GLU A 168 -9.69 1.92 -46.50
C GLU A 168 -8.43 2.23 -47.28
N LYS A 169 -7.39 1.39 -47.29
CA LYS A 169 -6.22 1.57 -48.20
C LYS A 169 -6.49 0.93 -49.56
N PRO A 170 -6.90 1.69 -50.57
CA PRO A 170 -7.03 1.19 -51.93
C PRO A 170 -5.63 0.75 -52.42
N ILE A 171 -5.56 -0.45 -52.95
CA ILE A 171 -4.40 -0.92 -53.69
C ILE A 171 -4.21 0.03 -54.86
N ALA A 172 -3.20 0.93 -54.77
CA ALA A 172 -2.77 1.71 -55.92
C ALA A 172 -2.13 0.73 -56.96
N VAL A 173 -2.78 0.61 -58.07
CA VAL A 173 -2.29 -0.06 -59.31
C VAL A 173 -1.30 0.84 -59.99
#